data_78fc362e756b2111d8b0b9b72e01d405
#
_entry.id   78fc362e756b2111d8b0b9b72e01d405
#
_cell.length_a   1.000
_cell.length_b   1.000
_cell.length_c   1.000
_cell.angle_alpha   90.00
_cell.angle_beta   90.00
_cell.angle_gamma   90.00
#
_symmetry.space_group_name_H-M   'P 1'
#
loop_
_entity.id
_entity.type
_entity.pdbx_description
1 polymer ?
#
loop_
_entity_poly.entity_id
_entity_poly.type
_entity_poly.pdbx_seq_one_letter_code
_entity_poly.pdbx_strand_id
1 'polypeptide(L)'
;MESMMEINNTESAVGMERLKVDISALTDVDQLLFNIPLDIQLDGPLRNTLVGNISRYYTHWSGSLEMTFMFCGSFMATGKLILCYTPPGGSCPTTRETAMLGTHIVWDFGLQSSITLIIPWISGSHYRMFNNDAKSTNANVGYVTCFMQTNLIVPSESSDTCSLIGFIAAKDDFSLRLMRDSPDIGQIDHLHG
;
A
#
# COMPACT_ATOMS: atom_id res chain seq x y z
N MET A 1 2.60 -8.80 13.75
CA MET A 1 3.68 -7.79 13.83
C MET A 1 3.41 -6.76 12.74
N GLU A 2 2.99 -5.58 13.13
CA GLU A 2 2.58 -4.50 12.22
C GLU A 2 3.80 -3.65 11.82
N SER A 3 3.83 -3.21 10.58
CA SER A 3 4.87 -2.32 10.06
C SER A 3 4.23 -1.13 9.36
N MET A 4 4.75 0.05 9.63
CA MET A 4 4.25 1.30 9.09
C MET A 4 4.81 1.55 7.68
N MET A 5 3.96 2.01 6.77
CA MET A 5 4.30 2.41 5.41
C MET A 5 4.14 3.93 5.24
N GLU A 6 5.07 4.56 4.56
CA GLU A 6 5.00 5.99 4.22
C GLU A 6 5.26 6.16 2.72
N ILE A 7 4.33 6.74 1.99
CA ILE A 7 4.55 7.21 0.61
C ILE A 7 4.68 8.72 0.69
N ASN A 8 5.89 9.22 0.46
CA ASN A 8 6.10 10.64 0.23
C ASN A 8 6.00 10.89 -1.27
N ASN A 9 5.08 11.75 -1.67
CA ASN A 9 4.95 12.23 -3.05
C ASN A 9 6.00 13.32 -3.38
N THR A 10 7.06 13.43 -2.58
CA THR A 10 8.17 14.36 -2.80
C THR A 10 9.47 13.58 -2.89
N GLU A 11 10.21 13.84 -3.96
CA GLU A 11 11.51 13.27 -4.29
C GLU A 11 12.49 13.22 -3.12
N SER A 12 13.14 12.06 -3.04
CA SER A 12 14.43 11.79 -2.41
C SER A 12 14.65 12.15 -0.94
N ALA A 13 14.55 11.13 -0.09
CA ALA A 13 15.48 10.95 1.00
C ALA A 13 15.68 9.47 1.29
N VAL A 14 16.92 9.04 1.31
CA VAL A 14 17.39 7.73 1.75
C VAL A 14 16.87 7.46 3.17
N GLY A 15 15.96 6.51 3.32
CA GLY A 15 15.52 6.02 4.62
C GLY A 15 14.04 5.75 4.69
N MET A 16 13.66 4.55 5.08
CA MET A 16 12.33 4.03 5.41
C MET A 16 11.17 4.78 4.73
N GLU A 17 10.76 4.32 3.57
CA GLU A 17 9.55 4.81 2.94
C GLU A 17 8.35 4.40 3.79
N ARG A 18 7.69 5.37 4.37
CA ARG A 18 6.42 5.22 5.07
C ARG A 18 5.30 5.61 4.12
N LEU A 19 4.20 4.87 4.12
CA LEU A 19 3.01 5.36 3.44
C LEU A 19 2.41 6.51 4.24
N LYS A 20 2.75 7.72 3.84
CA LYS A 20 2.12 8.93 4.33
C LYS A 20 1.57 9.70 3.14
N VAL A 21 0.27 9.91 3.10
CA VAL A 21 -0.40 10.70 2.09
C VAL A 21 -1.05 11.89 2.77
N ASP A 22 -0.67 13.09 2.35
CA ASP A 22 -1.27 14.30 2.85
C ASP A 22 -2.52 14.65 2.00
N ILE A 23 -3.62 14.90 2.68
CA ILE A 23 -4.89 15.29 2.11
C ILE A 23 -5.18 16.70 2.58
N SER A 24 -5.55 17.58 1.66
CA SER A 24 -5.96 18.96 1.98
C SER A 24 -7.42 19.19 1.60
N ALA A 25 -7.99 20.28 2.10
CA ALA A 25 -9.32 20.73 1.71
C ALA A 25 -9.43 21.07 0.20
N LEU A 26 -8.27 21.27 -0.47
CA LEU A 26 -8.17 21.51 -1.91
C LEU A 26 -8.08 20.23 -2.73
N THR A 27 -8.04 19.05 -2.08
CA THR A 27 -8.01 17.76 -2.79
C THR A 27 -9.37 17.53 -3.44
N ASP A 28 -9.37 17.39 -4.76
CA ASP A 28 -10.59 17.19 -5.53
C ASP A 28 -11.27 15.84 -5.25
N VAL A 29 -12.58 15.83 -5.35
CA VAL A 29 -13.35 14.58 -5.42
C VAL A 29 -12.88 13.80 -6.65
N ASP A 30 -12.86 12.48 -6.54
CA ASP A 30 -12.38 11.55 -7.57
C ASP A 30 -10.85 11.51 -7.76
N GLN A 31 -10.10 12.33 -7.03
CA GLN A 31 -8.64 12.30 -7.10
C GLN A 31 -8.10 10.99 -6.57
N LEU A 32 -7.19 10.38 -7.34
CA LEU A 32 -6.39 9.24 -6.89
C LEU A 32 -5.38 9.73 -5.86
N LEU A 33 -5.47 9.23 -4.64
CA LEU A 33 -4.56 9.58 -3.55
C LEU A 33 -3.29 8.72 -3.57
N PHE A 34 -3.46 7.42 -3.75
CA PHE A 34 -2.33 6.49 -3.89
C PHE A 34 -2.73 5.22 -4.64
N ASN A 35 -1.70 4.58 -5.17
CA ASN A 35 -1.75 3.26 -5.77
C ASN A 35 -0.59 2.43 -5.24
N ILE A 36 -0.88 1.34 -4.55
CA ILE A 36 0.10 0.44 -3.97
C ILE A 36 0.06 -0.88 -4.75
N PRO A 37 1.07 -1.18 -5.56
CA PRO A 37 1.24 -2.51 -6.09
C PRO A 37 1.58 -3.46 -4.95
N LEU A 38 0.90 -4.59 -4.89
CA LEU A 38 1.09 -5.59 -3.82
C LEU A 38 2.25 -6.53 -4.15
N ASP A 39 3.38 -5.96 -4.46
CA ASP A 39 4.63 -6.68 -4.65
C ASP A 39 5.58 -6.36 -3.50
N ILE A 40 5.84 -7.37 -2.67
CA ILE A 40 6.60 -7.19 -1.43
C ILE A 40 8.09 -6.94 -1.71
N GLN A 41 8.61 -7.37 -2.85
CA GLN A 41 10.05 -7.29 -3.17
C GLN A 41 10.43 -6.23 -4.19
N LEU A 42 9.52 -5.77 -5.02
CA LEU A 42 9.81 -4.69 -5.97
C LEU A 42 10.05 -3.37 -5.24
N ASP A 43 10.80 -2.51 -5.89
CA ASP A 43 10.99 -1.14 -5.41
C ASP A 43 9.60 -0.48 -5.25
N GLY A 44 9.26 -0.20 -4.03
CA GLY A 44 7.96 0.33 -3.67
C GLY A 44 7.76 0.40 -2.15
N PRO A 45 6.61 0.91 -1.73
CA PRO A 45 6.35 1.16 -0.31
C PRO A 45 6.38 -0.11 0.54
N LEU A 46 6.12 -1.29 -0.04
CA LEU A 46 6.10 -2.54 0.70
C LEU A 46 7.50 -3.09 0.99
N ARG A 47 8.48 -2.79 0.14
CA ARG A 47 9.86 -3.31 0.27
C ARG A 47 10.53 -2.90 1.58
N ASN A 48 10.29 -1.69 2.03
CA ASN A 48 10.94 -1.13 3.21
C ASN A 48 10.19 -1.43 4.52
N THR A 49 9.08 -2.16 4.45
CA THR A 49 8.36 -2.64 5.62
C THR A 49 9.08 -3.83 6.26
N LEU A 50 8.71 -4.18 7.49
CA LEU A 50 9.27 -5.36 8.16
C LEU A 50 9.01 -6.64 7.36
N VAL A 51 7.81 -6.79 6.80
CA VAL A 51 7.46 -7.93 5.94
C VAL A 51 8.36 -7.96 4.71
N GLY A 52 8.56 -6.83 4.04
CA GLY A 52 9.45 -6.69 2.90
C GLY A 52 10.91 -7.02 3.24
N ASN A 53 11.41 -6.50 4.36
CA ASN A 53 12.78 -6.75 4.81
C ASN A 53 13.04 -8.22 5.12
N ILE A 54 12.14 -8.90 5.80
CA ILE A 54 12.26 -10.34 6.10
C ILE A 54 12.14 -11.16 4.81
N SER A 55 11.26 -10.79 3.91
CA SER A 55 11.03 -11.52 2.65
C SER A 55 12.26 -11.56 1.74
N ARG A 56 13.20 -10.62 1.85
CA ARG A 56 14.45 -10.60 1.06
C ARG A 56 15.33 -11.82 1.25
N TYR A 57 15.19 -12.50 2.39
CA TYR A 57 15.96 -13.72 2.69
C TYR A 57 15.32 -14.97 2.10
N TYR A 58 14.18 -14.87 1.43
CA TYR A 58 13.43 -16.01 0.90
C TYR A 58 13.16 -15.86 -0.58
N THR A 59 12.91 -16.99 -1.26
CA THR A 59 12.60 -17.02 -2.69
C THR A 59 11.11 -17.15 -2.98
N HIS A 60 10.36 -17.73 -2.04
CA HIS A 60 8.93 -18.01 -2.21
C HIS A 60 8.13 -17.50 -1.02
N TRP A 61 6.91 -17.12 -1.30
CA TRP A 61 5.95 -16.70 -0.30
C TRP A 61 4.52 -17.10 -0.65
N SER A 62 3.68 -17.17 0.34
CA SER A 62 2.23 -17.37 0.22
C SER A 62 1.51 -16.76 1.41
N GLY A 63 0.23 -16.53 1.27
CA GLY A 63 -0.63 -16.10 2.35
C GLY A 63 -1.18 -14.70 2.19
N SER A 64 -2.13 -14.40 3.05
CA SER A 64 -2.89 -13.15 3.03
C SER A 64 -2.13 -12.04 3.75
N LEU A 65 -2.39 -10.80 3.33
CA LEU A 65 -1.86 -9.60 3.94
C LEU A 65 -3.00 -8.80 4.56
N GLU A 66 -2.65 -8.00 5.54
CA GLU A 66 -3.57 -7.06 6.18
C GLU A 66 -2.99 -5.66 6.09
N MET A 67 -3.77 -4.72 5.57
CA MET A 67 -3.39 -3.32 5.50
C MET A 67 -4.34 -2.50 6.34
N THR A 68 -3.80 -1.75 7.30
CA THR A 68 -4.56 -0.84 8.15
C THR A 68 -4.20 0.59 7.79
N PHE A 69 -5.19 1.38 7.48
CA PHE A 69 -5.05 2.81 7.22
C PHE A 69 -5.60 3.60 8.40
N MET A 70 -4.86 4.59 8.82
CA MET A 70 -5.20 5.48 9.93
C MET A 70 -5.24 6.92 9.45
N PHE A 71 -6.30 7.62 9.79
CA PHE A 71 -6.43 9.04 9.56
C PHE A 71 -5.80 9.84 10.71
N CYS A 72 -4.87 10.71 10.37
CA CYS A 72 -4.17 11.59 11.30
C CYS A 72 -4.48 13.04 10.93
N GLY A 73 -5.40 13.63 11.64
CA GLY A 73 -5.84 15.01 11.44
C GLY A 73 -6.68 15.53 12.60
N SER A 74 -7.34 16.66 12.40
CA SER A 74 -8.27 17.18 13.38
C SER A 74 -9.39 16.18 13.64
N PHE A 75 -9.77 15.98 14.91
CA PHE A 75 -10.88 15.07 15.26
C PHE A 75 -12.25 15.56 14.75
N MET A 76 -12.34 16.83 14.34
CA MET A 76 -13.52 17.42 13.71
C MET A 76 -13.46 17.36 12.18
N ALA A 77 -12.37 16.87 11.61
CA ALA A 77 -12.29 16.69 10.16
C ALA A 77 -13.22 15.56 9.71
N THR A 78 -13.96 15.79 8.66
CA THR A 78 -14.88 14.81 8.07
C THR A 78 -14.65 14.66 6.58
N GLY A 79 -14.91 13.46 6.08
CA GLY A 79 -14.79 13.13 4.67
C GLY A 79 -14.85 11.63 4.45
N LYS A 80 -14.89 11.25 3.17
CA LYS A 80 -14.96 9.83 2.81
C LYS A 80 -13.93 9.50 1.75
N LEU A 81 -13.35 8.32 1.90
CA LEU A 81 -12.41 7.71 0.96
C LEU A 81 -12.98 6.41 0.43
N ILE A 82 -12.54 6.03 -0.76
CA ILE A 82 -12.79 4.70 -1.32
C ILE A 82 -11.45 3.99 -1.40
N LEU A 83 -11.36 2.85 -0.71
CA LEU A 83 -10.27 1.89 -0.83
C LEU A 83 -10.73 0.75 -1.73
N CYS A 84 -9.98 0.50 -2.79
CA CYS A 84 -10.28 -0.54 -3.75
C CYS A 84 -9.14 -1.56 -3.79
N TYR A 85 -9.50 -2.84 -3.79
CA TYR A 85 -8.58 -3.93 -4.08
C TYR A 85 -8.84 -4.48 -5.48
N THR A 86 -7.79 -4.47 -6.30
CA THR A 86 -7.81 -5.10 -7.63
C THR A 86 -7.01 -6.39 -7.58
N PRO A 87 -7.63 -7.55 -7.84
CA PRO A 87 -6.94 -8.84 -7.81
C PRO A 87 -5.90 -8.97 -8.94
N PRO A 88 -4.99 -9.97 -8.84
CA PRO A 88 -3.99 -10.23 -9.87
C PRO A 88 -4.64 -10.47 -11.23
N GLY A 89 -4.05 -9.90 -12.28
CA GLY A 89 -4.57 -9.93 -13.64
C GLY A 89 -5.57 -8.82 -13.99
N GLY A 90 -6.05 -8.08 -12.99
CA GLY A 90 -6.84 -6.88 -13.20
C GLY A 90 -5.96 -5.66 -13.51
N SER A 91 -6.50 -4.71 -14.27
CA SER A 91 -5.87 -3.41 -14.48
C SER A 91 -6.05 -2.52 -13.26
N CYS A 92 -4.99 -1.79 -12.88
CA CYS A 92 -5.09 -0.80 -11.83
C CYS A 92 -6.13 0.27 -12.22
N PRO A 93 -7.14 0.55 -11.39
CA PRO A 93 -8.14 1.56 -11.69
C PRO A 93 -7.50 2.96 -11.68
N THR A 94 -7.80 3.73 -12.70
CA THR A 94 -7.32 5.11 -12.86
C THR A 94 -8.37 6.14 -12.48
N THR A 95 -9.63 5.71 -12.36
CA THR A 95 -10.76 6.56 -11.97
C THR A 95 -11.54 5.93 -10.84
N ARG A 96 -12.20 6.74 -10.02
CA ARG A 96 -13.07 6.27 -8.94
C ARG A 96 -14.17 5.36 -9.44
N GLU A 97 -14.79 5.68 -10.57
CA GLU A 97 -15.86 4.89 -11.17
C GLU A 97 -15.41 3.47 -11.50
N THR A 98 -14.21 3.36 -12.09
CA THR A 98 -13.61 2.05 -12.39
C THR A 98 -13.28 1.30 -11.09
N ALA A 99 -12.82 1.99 -10.06
CA ALA A 99 -12.53 1.40 -8.76
C ALA A 99 -13.79 0.84 -8.08
N MET A 100 -14.92 1.53 -8.22
CA MET A 100 -16.20 1.10 -7.64
C MET A 100 -16.82 -0.14 -8.32
N LEU A 101 -16.39 -0.48 -9.53
CA LEU A 101 -16.82 -1.72 -10.20
C LEU A 101 -16.20 -2.97 -9.58
N GLY A 102 -15.07 -2.84 -8.88
CA GLY A 102 -14.37 -3.92 -8.20
C GLY A 102 -14.71 -4.04 -6.72
N THR A 103 -13.90 -4.81 -6.01
CA THR A 103 -14.00 -4.92 -4.55
C THR A 103 -13.53 -3.62 -3.92
N HIS A 104 -14.42 -2.92 -3.23
CA HIS A 104 -14.11 -1.66 -2.59
C HIS A 104 -14.79 -1.51 -1.23
N ILE A 105 -14.25 -0.61 -0.42
CA ILE A 105 -14.79 -0.20 0.87
C ILE A 105 -14.84 1.33 0.90
N VAL A 106 -15.99 1.86 1.30
CA VAL A 106 -16.11 3.30 1.57
C VAL A 106 -15.77 3.54 3.04
N TRP A 107 -14.76 4.35 3.28
CA TRP A 107 -14.30 4.68 4.61
C TRP A 107 -14.67 6.12 4.96
N ASP A 108 -15.53 6.28 5.97
CA ASP A 108 -15.87 7.56 6.58
C ASP A 108 -14.93 7.79 7.77
N PHE A 109 -13.87 8.57 7.56
CA PHE A 109 -12.87 8.82 8.61
C PHE A 109 -13.35 9.78 9.69
N GLY A 110 -14.47 10.49 9.50
CA GLY A 110 -15.13 11.27 10.55
C GLY A 110 -15.83 10.39 11.58
N LEU A 111 -16.24 9.17 11.19
CA LEU A 111 -16.86 8.20 12.09
C LEU A 111 -15.85 7.20 12.65
N GLN A 112 -14.88 6.81 11.84
CA GLN A 112 -13.91 5.77 12.18
C GLN A 112 -12.51 6.21 11.78
N SER A 113 -11.63 6.42 12.76
CA SER A 113 -10.28 6.93 12.54
C SER A 113 -9.35 5.96 11.83
N SER A 114 -9.68 4.67 11.80
CA SER A 114 -8.88 3.66 11.11
C SER A 114 -9.77 2.64 10.41
N ILE A 115 -9.24 2.05 9.34
CA ILE A 115 -9.87 0.97 8.61
C ILE A 115 -8.84 -0.10 8.26
N THR A 116 -9.27 -1.35 8.30
CA THR A 116 -8.42 -2.50 7.96
C THR A 116 -8.96 -3.20 6.72
N LEU A 117 -8.10 -3.38 5.74
CA LEU A 117 -8.36 -4.11 4.51
C LEU A 117 -7.61 -5.44 4.54
N ILE A 118 -8.32 -6.54 4.44
CA ILE A 118 -7.73 -7.88 4.31
C ILE A 118 -7.57 -8.17 2.82
N ILE A 119 -6.33 -8.46 2.42
CA ILE A 119 -5.95 -8.83 1.07
C ILE A 119 -5.84 -10.35 1.03
N PRO A 120 -6.80 -11.05 0.41
CA PRO A 120 -6.80 -12.50 0.38
C PRO A 120 -5.69 -13.02 -0.52
N TRP A 121 -5.18 -14.22 -0.22
CA TRP A 121 -4.29 -14.93 -1.10
C TRP A 121 -5.05 -15.43 -2.32
N ILE A 122 -4.82 -14.81 -3.48
CA ILE A 122 -5.40 -15.22 -4.78
C ILE A 122 -4.26 -15.62 -5.69
N SER A 123 -4.06 -16.91 -5.87
CA SER A 123 -3.02 -17.45 -6.72
C SER A 123 -3.42 -18.81 -7.29
N GLY A 124 -3.02 -19.08 -8.53
CA GLY A 124 -3.15 -20.40 -9.16
C GLY A 124 -2.12 -21.42 -8.64
N SER A 125 -1.16 -20.99 -7.81
CA SER A 125 -0.14 -21.84 -7.19
C SER A 125 -0.12 -21.67 -5.68
N HIS A 126 0.35 -22.68 -4.96
CA HIS A 126 0.47 -22.61 -3.49
C HIS A 126 1.46 -21.55 -3.01
N TYR A 127 2.51 -21.29 -3.80
CA TYR A 127 3.54 -20.31 -3.53
C TYR A 127 3.82 -19.49 -4.78
N ARG A 128 4.16 -18.22 -4.58
CA ARG A 128 4.70 -17.37 -5.62
C ARG A 128 6.18 -17.15 -5.38
N MET A 129 6.93 -17.11 -6.46
CA MET A 129 8.32 -16.66 -6.40
C MET A 129 8.36 -15.15 -6.24
N PHE A 130 9.25 -14.70 -5.40
CA PHE A 130 9.67 -13.33 -5.44
C PHE A 130 10.44 -13.08 -6.73
N ASN A 131 10.12 -12.02 -7.40
CA ASN A 131 10.71 -11.75 -8.69
C ASN A 131 11.71 -10.61 -8.60
N ASN A 132 12.93 -10.89 -9.09
CA ASN A 132 13.96 -9.87 -9.21
C ASN A 132 13.87 -9.11 -10.55
N ASP A 133 13.04 -9.58 -11.47
CA ASP A 133 12.84 -8.94 -12.78
C ASP A 133 11.50 -8.20 -12.80
N ALA A 134 11.55 -6.89 -12.95
CA ALA A 134 10.40 -6.00 -13.08
C ALA A 134 9.41 -6.38 -14.23
N LYS A 135 9.71 -7.43 -14.98
CA LYS A 135 8.95 -7.91 -16.14
C LYS A 135 8.07 -9.13 -15.87
N SER A 136 8.18 -9.78 -14.72
CA SER A 136 7.38 -10.98 -14.46
C SER A 136 6.06 -10.62 -13.80
N THR A 137 5.00 -10.84 -14.52
CA THR A 137 3.60 -10.65 -14.08
C THR A 137 3.17 -11.60 -12.95
N ASN A 138 4.00 -12.56 -12.58
CA ASN A 138 3.65 -13.59 -11.59
C ASN A 138 3.90 -13.18 -10.13
N ALA A 139 4.60 -12.08 -9.88
CA ALA A 139 4.87 -11.61 -8.52
C ALA A 139 3.77 -10.70 -7.97
N ASN A 140 3.04 -10.00 -8.83
CA ASN A 140 2.01 -9.06 -8.43
C ASN A 140 0.76 -9.78 -7.92
N VAL A 141 0.36 -9.48 -6.70
CA VAL A 141 -0.85 -10.01 -6.04
C VAL A 141 -2.05 -9.08 -6.22
N GLY A 142 -1.89 -8.03 -6.97
CA GLY A 142 -2.91 -7.02 -7.23
C GLY A 142 -2.48 -5.62 -6.82
N TYR A 143 -3.45 -4.75 -6.70
CA TYR A 143 -3.25 -3.34 -6.35
C TYR A 143 -4.23 -2.92 -5.26
N VAL A 144 -3.78 -2.06 -4.37
CA VAL A 144 -4.66 -1.29 -3.48
C VAL A 144 -4.62 0.16 -3.91
N THR A 145 -5.77 0.70 -4.27
CA THR A 145 -5.93 2.09 -4.70
C THR A 145 -6.86 2.83 -3.76
N CYS A 146 -6.61 4.12 -3.58
CA CYS A 146 -7.44 4.99 -2.77
C CYS A 146 -7.83 6.23 -3.56
N PHE A 147 -9.13 6.55 -3.53
CA PHE A 147 -9.68 7.74 -4.16
C PHE A 147 -10.44 8.58 -3.15
N MET A 148 -10.47 9.88 -3.39
CA MET A 148 -11.30 10.81 -2.64
C MET A 148 -12.77 10.64 -3.05
N GLN A 149 -13.65 10.32 -2.08
CA GLN A 149 -15.10 10.18 -2.32
C GLN A 149 -15.85 11.48 -2.08
N THR A 150 -15.51 12.18 -1.01
CA THR A 150 -16.07 13.48 -0.67
C THR A 150 -14.94 14.41 -0.24
N ASN A 151 -15.13 15.71 -0.43
CA ASN A 151 -14.13 16.69 0.00
C ASN A 151 -13.85 16.56 1.50
N LEU A 152 -12.61 16.85 1.85
CA LEU A 152 -12.20 17.02 3.24
C LEU A 152 -12.83 18.31 3.78
N ILE A 153 -13.58 18.18 4.84
CA ILE A 153 -14.16 19.32 5.58
C ILE A 153 -13.40 19.43 6.90
N VAL A 154 -12.74 20.54 7.09
CA VAL A 154 -11.99 20.88 8.32
C VAL A 154 -12.55 22.18 8.92
N PRO A 155 -12.55 22.31 10.25
CA PRO A 155 -12.89 23.58 10.89
C PRO A 155 -11.93 24.70 10.49
N SER A 156 -12.42 25.92 10.39
CA SER A 156 -11.64 27.09 9.95
C SER A 156 -10.41 27.44 10.82
N GLU A 157 -10.37 26.93 12.03
CA GLU A 157 -9.25 27.15 12.99
C GLU A 157 -8.25 26.00 13.05
N SER A 158 -8.47 24.92 12.25
CA SER A 158 -7.57 23.76 12.23
C SER A 158 -6.67 23.77 10.99
N SER A 159 -5.61 22.96 11.02
CA SER A 159 -4.77 22.76 9.84
C SER A 159 -5.59 22.25 8.66
N ASP A 160 -5.43 22.88 7.50
CA ASP A 160 -6.09 22.46 6.25
C ASP A 160 -5.56 21.15 5.69
N THR A 161 -4.51 20.61 6.29
CA THR A 161 -3.87 19.36 5.88
C THR A 161 -4.04 18.27 6.92
N CYS A 162 -4.42 17.09 6.45
CA CYS A 162 -4.51 15.86 7.23
C CYS A 162 -3.64 14.79 6.56
N SER A 163 -3.23 13.80 7.31
CA SER A 163 -2.38 12.74 6.79
C SER A 163 -3.07 11.38 6.92
N LEU A 164 -2.87 10.52 5.92
CA LEU A 164 -3.17 9.10 6.01
C LEU A 164 -1.89 8.33 6.26
N ILE A 165 -1.91 7.43 7.21
CA ILE A 165 -0.79 6.54 7.51
C ILE A 165 -1.25 5.11 7.24
N GLY A 166 -0.46 4.35 6.49
CA GLY A 166 -0.71 2.96 6.19
C GLY A 166 0.24 2.02 6.94
N PHE A 167 -0.29 0.92 7.41
CA PHE A 167 0.44 -0.18 8.03
C PHE A 167 0.19 -1.47 7.26
N ILE A 168 1.17 -2.35 7.22
CA ILE A 168 1.01 -3.69 6.66
C ILE A 168 1.41 -4.75 7.67
N ALA A 169 0.63 -5.82 7.73
CA ALA A 169 0.92 -7.00 8.51
C ALA A 169 0.71 -8.26 7.67
N ALA A 170 1.46 -9.30 7.98
CA ALA A 170 1.24 -10.64 7.49
C ALA A 170 0.17 -11.32 8.34
N LYS A 171 -0.77 -12.01 7.70
CA LYS A 171 -1.80 -12.81 8.40
C LYS A 171 -1.21 -14.16 8.86
N ASP A 172 -1.98 -14.90 9.63
CA ASP A 172 -1.56 -16.19 10.21
C ASP A 172 -1.25 -17.26 9.15
N ASP A 173 -1.84 -17.14 7.96
CA ASP A 173 -1.61 -18.02 6.82
C ASP A 173 -0.38 -17.63 5.98
N PHE A 174 0.29 -16.52 6.34
CA PHE A 174 1.47 -16.04 5.61
C PHE A 174 2.68 -16.92 5.90
N SER A 175 3.35 -17.37 4.86
CA SER A 175 4.54 -18.20 4.98
C SER A 175 5.61 -17.84 3.94
N LEU A 176 6.86 -17.94 4.36
CA LEU A 176 8.04 -17.72 3.54
C LEU A 176 8.78 -19.05 3.38
N ARG A 177 9.28 -19.35 2.18
CA ARG A 177 9.97 -20.60 1.89
C ARG A 177 11.21 -20.41 1.04
N LEU A 178 12.09 -21.39 1.12
CA LEU A 178 13.35 -21.45 0.41
C LEU A 178 14.23 -20.23 0.71
N MET A 179 14.94 -20.32 1.81
CA MET A 179 15.88 -19.29 2.23
C MET A 179 16.98 -19.13 1.19
N ARG A 180 17.40 -17.91 0.93
CA ARG A 180 18.53 -17.56 0.06
C ARG A 180 19.83 -17.54 0.86
N ASP A 181 20.94 -17.84 0.19
CA ASP A 181 22.26 -17.76 0.82
C ASP A 181 22.69 -16.32 1.16
N SER A 182 22.15 -15.34 0.43
CA SER A 182 22.34 -13.93 0.76
C SER A 182 21.03 -13.15 0.51
N PRO A 183 20.74 -12.11 1.30
CA PRO A 183 19.62 -11.25 1.06
C PRO A 183 19.80 -10.54 -0.29
N ASP A 184 18.71 -10.38 -1.03
CA ASP A 184 18.69 -9.56 -2.23
C ASP A 184 18.80 -8.07 -1.83
N ILE A 185 20.02 -7.61 -1.71
CA ILE A 185 20.38 -6.22 -1.43
C ILE A 185 20.40 -5.48 -2.78
N GLY A 186 19.30 -5.39 -3.50
CA GLY A 186 19.22 -4.76 -4.82
C GLY A 186 20.58 -4.27 -5.32
N GLN A 187 21.02 -4.67 -6.50
CA GLN A 187 22.32 -4.31 -7.04
C GLN A 187 22.60 -2.83 -6.80
N ILE A 188 23.51 -2.54 -5.89
CA ILE A 188 24.15 -1.23 -5.87
C ILE A 188 24.97 -1.26 -7.17
N ASP A 189 24.54 -0.54 -8.19
CA ASP A 189 25.33 -0.28 -9.36
C ASP A 189 26.65 0.30 -8.87
N HIS A 190 27.68 -0.55 -8.83
CA HIS A 190 29.04 -0.09 -8.70
C HIS A 190 29.34 0.69 -9.96
N LEU A 191 29.21 2.00 -9.88
CA LEU A 191 29.86 2.92 -10.76
C LEU A 191 31.34 2.59 -10.77
N HIS A 192 31.76 1.78 -11.74
CA HIS A 192 33.15 1.71 -12.11
C HIS A 192 33.51 3.03 -12.79
N GLY A 193 34.23 3.86 -12.03
CA GLY A 193 34.96 5.01 -12.56
C GLY A 193 36.09 4.59 -13.50
#